data_764aba6bcf1ef1f651303b2bfeef5eaa
#
_entry.id   764aba6bcf1ef1f651303b2bfeef5eaa
#
_cell.length_a   1.000
_cell.length_b   1.000
_cell.length_c   1.000
_cell.angle_alpha   90.00
_cell.angle_beta   90.00
_cell.angle_gamma   90.00
#
_symmetry.space_group_name_H-M   'P 1'
#
loop_
_entity.id
_entity.type
_entity.pdbx_description
1 polymer ?
#
loop_
_entity_poly.entity_id
_entity_poly.type
_entity_poly.pdbx_seq_one_letter_code
_entity_poly.pdbx_strand_id
1 'polypeptide(L)'
;MGFSKSYLNSINFPYKLSLAQFSLYPLMMSNKDFDPYSFAKVSYDLGFEGLEYLAAMYKGGFFDSDNKFGLKEAKKMAQESKMRSDDLGLKNLLIMVDGEGNLANKDKNFNSNSVSNHKKWIDCASEMGCHSIRVNLDSDGTLDDWTNNSIESLNKLCEYAKPLDVNVIVENHTTYTANGISYAANADYIINVLDKVEFDNTGTLPDFGNWCESFKSRRGRRSREEIESLINGESADKQKKTNSSYFNSCEKYNDMYEGISKLLPYAKGLSAKITGFDENGDDLDIDYSKMLDVVRKSNYNGYIGIEQQSFIDNPGLDPIEAIKMAKKLIFKSWSNISWNC
;
A
#
# COMPACT_ATOMS: atom_id res chain seq x y z
N MET A 1 -3.71 -25.16 7.53
CA MET A 1 -4.03 -25.95 6.31
C MET A 1 -4.43 -24.98 5.22
N GLY A 2 -3.71 -24.95 4.09
CA GLY A 2 -4.12 -24.14 2.93
C GLY A 2 -5.37 -24.75 2.30
N PHE A 3 -6.21 -23.90 1.67
CA PHE A 3 -7.32 -24.42 0.86
C PHE A 3 -6.78 -25.30 -0.27
N SER A 4 -7.43 -26.46 -0.49
CA SER A 4 -7.08 -27.29 -1.63
C SER A 4 -7.39 -26.55 -2.95
N LYS A 5 -6.62 -26.79 -4.00
CA LYS A 5 -6.86 -26.20 -5.33
C LYS A 5 -8.29 -26.45 -5.83
N SER A 6 -8.91 -27.58 -5.40
CA SER A 6 -10.31 -27.90 -5.67
C SER A 6 -11.30 -26.97 -4.96
N TYR A 7 -11.02 -26.55 -3.74
CA TYR A 7 -11.87 -25.59 -3.01
C TYR A 7 -11.80 -24.19 -3.65
N LEU A 8 -10.61 -23.73 -4.03
CA LEU A 8 -10.43 -22.44 -4.72
C LEU A 8 -11.16 -22.42 -6.07
N ASN A 9 -11.13 -23.52 -6.80
CA ASN A 9 -11.89 -23.64 -8.07
C ASN A 9 -13.43 -23.65 -7.85
N SER A 10 -13.91 -24.04 -6.68
CA SER A 10 -15.35 -24.05 -6.37
C SER A 10 -15.92 -22.68 -6.01
N ILE A 11 -15.08 -21.71 -5.62
CA ILE A 11 -15.52 -20.38 -5.17
C ILE A 11 -15.73 -19.40 -6.33
N ASN A 12 -15.26 -19.73 -7.54
CA ASN A 12 -15.31 -18.84 -8.72
C ASN A 12 -14.83 -17.42 -8.43
N PHE A 13 -13.67 -17.29 -7.76
CA PHE A 13 -13.05 -16.00 -7.48
C PHE A 13 -12.41 -15.44 -8.75
N PRO A 14 -12.88 -14.30 -9.27
CA PRO A 14 -12.49 -13.84 -10.62
C PRO A 14 -11.17 -13.08 -10.64
N TYR A 15 -10.62 -12.71 -9.48
CA TYR A 15 -9.41 -11.89 -9.38
C TYR A 15 -8.18 -12.75 -9.14
N LYS A 16 -7.03 -12.23 -9.58
CA LYS A 16 -5.72 -12.75 -9.20
C LYS A 16 -5.26 -12.11 -7.90
N LEU A 17 -4.48 -12.86 -7.12
CA LEU A 17 -3.90 -12.34 -5.89
C LEU A 17 -2.43 -12.01 -6.08
N SER A 18 -2.03 -10.84 -5.58
CA SER A 18 -0.65 -10.44 -5.37
C SER A 18 -0.33 -10.33 -3.88
N LEU A 19 0.94 -10.34 -3.55
CA LEU A 19 1.44 -10.09 -2.21
C LEU A 19 2.17 -8.76 -2.18
N ALA A 20 1.80 -7.90 -1.24
CA ALA A 20 2.54 -6.69 -0.91
C ALA A 20 3.71 -7.04 0.01
N GLN A 21 4.93 -6.66 -0.36
CA GLN A 21 6.15 -6.99 0.40
C GLN A 21 6.15 -6.40 1.81
N PHE A 22 5.38 -5.33 2.05
CA PHE A 22 5.14 -4.80 3.39
C PHE A 22 4.65 -5.86 4.38
N SER A 23 3.91 -6.87 3.90
CA SER A 23 3.46 -8.01 4.73
C SER A 23 4.60 -8.78 5.40
N LEU A 24 5.84 -8.67 4.86
CA LEU A 24 7.05 -9.30 5.41
C LEU A 24 7.91 -8.32 6.22
N TYR A 25 7.49 -7.05 6.34
CA TYR A 25 8.25 -6.03 7.06
C TYR A 25 8.59 -6.43 8.51
N PRO A 26 7.69 -7.08 9.28
CA PRO A 26 8.02 -7.56 10.63
C PRO A 26 9.17 -8.56 10.67
N LEU A 27 9.35 -9.39 9.61
CA LEU A 27 10.49 -10.31 9.53
C LEU A 27 11.81 -9.55 9.35
N MET A 28 11.81 -8.50 8.53
CA MET A 28 12.97 -7.63 8.36
C MET A 28 13.35 -6.94 9.67
N MET A 29 12.36 -6.47 10.43
CA MET A 29 12.60 -5.76 11.69
C MET A 29 13.09 -6.69 12.81
N SER A 30 12.62 -7.93 12.85
CA SER A 30 13.00 -8.91 13.87
C SER A 30 14.26 -9.70 13.57
N ASN A 31 14.67 -9.77 12.29
CA ASN A 31 15.82 -10.55 11.84
C ASN A 31 16.73 -9.71 10.94
N LYS A 32 17.90 -9.34 11.46
CA LYS A 32 18.91 -8.55 10.72
C LYS A 32 19.47 -9.26 9.48
N ASP A 33 19.37 -10.59 9.43
CA ASP A 33 19.84 -11.42 8.30
C ASP A 33 18.70 -11.69 7.29
N PHE A 34 17.55 -11.04 7.45
CA PHE A 34 16.46 -11.19 6.50
C PHE A 34 16.86 -10.72 5.10
N ASP A 35 16.76 -11.63 4.13
CA ASP A 35 17.03 -11.31 2.72
C ASP A 35 15.74 -10.80 2.03
N PRO A 36 15.63 -9.50 1.68
CA PRO A 36 14.46 -8.98 0.97
C PRO A 36 14.25 -9.63 -0.40
N TYR A 37 15.27 -10.20 -0.99
CA TYR A 37 15.19 -10.93 -2.26
C TYR A 37 14.52 -12.31 -2.13
N SER A 38 14.29 -12.81 -0.92
CA SER A 38 13.49 -14.03 -0.68
C SER A 38 12.01 -13.83 -1.00
N PHE A 39 11.56 -12.60 -1.21
CA PHE A 39 10.17 -12.22 -1.43
C PHE A 39 9.46 -13.02 -2.54
N ALA A 40 10.11 -13.16 -3.70
CA ALA A 40 9.54 -13.93 -4.82
C ALA A 40 9.31 -15.39 -4.43
N LYS A 41 10.27 -16.02 -3.75
CA LYS A 41 10.14 -17.43 -3.30
C LYS A 41 9.03 -17.59 -2.25
N VAL A 42 8.96 -16.70 -1.27
CA VAL A 42 7.90 -16.72 -0.25
C VAL A 42 6.53 -16.55 -0.89
N SER A 43 6.38 -15.61 -1.83
CA SER A 43 5.13 -15.39 -2.54
C SER A 43 4.71 -16.61 -3.37
N TYR A 44 5.64 -17.23 -4.08
CA TYR A 44 5.41 -18.45 -4.85
C TYR A 44 4.95 -19.60 -3.95
N ASP A 45 5.63 -19.84 -2.82
CA ASP A 45 5.30 -20.92 -1.88
C ASP A 45 3.92 -20.71 -1.24
N LEU A 46 3.49 -19.46 -1.09
CA LEU A 46 2.15 -19.10 -0.61
C LEU A 46 1.09 -19.09 -1.72
N GLY A 47 1.48 -19.37 -2.97
CA GLY A 47 0.58 -19.47 -4.11
C GLY A 47 -0.01 -18.13 -4.56
N PHE A 48 0.80 -17.07 -4.55
CA PHE A 48 0.50 -15.79 -5.19
C PHE A 48 0.94 -15.81 -6.65
N GLU A 49 0.34 -14.95 -7.47
CA GLU A 49 0.66 -14.82 -8.89
C GLU A 49 1.37 -13.50 -9.22
N GLY A 50 1.25 -12.49 -8.33
CA GLY A 50 1.79 -11.15 -8.49
C GLY A 50 2.60 -10.68 -7.29
N LEU A 51 3.55 -9.77 -7.55
CA LEU A 51 4.48 -9.19 -6.58
C LEU A 51 4.35 -7.68 -6.56
N GLU A 52 4.20 -7.13 -5.35
CA GLU A 52 4.18 -5.68 -5.09
C GLU A 52 5.34 -5.36 -4.15
N TYR A 53 6.40 -4.80 -4.72
CA TYR A 53 7.66 -4.55 -4.01
C TYR A 53 7.56 -3.33 -3.12
N LEU A 54 8.34 -3.31 -2.02
CA LEU A 54 8.45 -2.18 -1.12
C LEU A 54 9.88 -1.64 -1.13
N ALA A 55 10.05 -0.40 -1.58
CA ALA A 55 11.35 0.27 -1.65
C ALA A 55 12.13 0.25 -0.33
N ALA A 56 11.43 0.44 0.79
CA ALA A 56 12.01 0.44 2.13
C ALA A 56 12.75 -0.85 2.50
N MET A 57 12.33 -2.00 1.96
CA MET A 57 12.95 -3.30 2.24
C MET A 57 14.39 -3.41 1.74
N TYR A 58 14.75 -2.62 0.72
CA TYR A 58 16.05 -2.69 0.04
C TYR A 58 17.01 -1.59 0.49
N LYS A 59 16.50 -0.52 1.08
CA LYS A 59 17.31 0.62 1.54
C LYS A 59 17.51 0.67 3.07
N GLY A 60 17.15 -0.39 3.78
CA GLY A 60 17.36 -0.46 5.23
C GLY A 60 16.26 0.17 6.07
N GLY A 61 15.07 0.38 5.49
CA GLY A 61 13.89 0.90 6.18
C GLY A 61 13.25 2.11 5.50
N PHE A 62 12.21 2.66 6.13
CA PHE A 62 11.49 3.81 5.61
C PHE A 62 12.31 5.11 5.61
N PHE A 63 13.31 5.19 6.47
CA PHE A 63 14.17 6.35 6.61
C PHE A 63 15.63 5.93 6.34
N ASP A 64 16.08 6.10 5.09
CA ASP A 64 17.49 5.93 4.74
C ASP A 64 18.27 7.16 5.21
N SER A 65 18.67 7.17 6.49
CA SER A 65 19.41 8.28 7.09
C SER A 65 20.79 8.51 6.45
N ASP A 66 21.36 7.45 5.85
CA ASP A 66 22.71 7.48 5.31
C ASP A 66 22.74 7.66 3.79
N ASN A 67 21.58 7.71 3.14
CA ASN A 67 21.40 7.84 1.67
C ASN A 67 22.31 6.91 0.85
N LYS A 68 22.50 5.67 1.34
CA LYS A 68 23.38 4.67 0.72
C LYS A 68 22.77 3.97 -0.49
N PHE A 69 21.44 4.05 -0.62
CA PHE A 69 20.72 3.43 -1.73
C PHE A 69 20.64 4.36 -2.94
N GLY A 70 21.70 4.33 -3.74
CA GLY A 70 21.81 5.11 -4.97
C GLY A 70 21.32 4.37 -6.22
N LEU A 71 21.58 4.96 -7.40
CA LEU A 71 21.19 4.39 -8.70
C LEU A 71 21.80 3.00 -8.96
N LYS A 72 23.03 2.77 -8.50
CA LYS A 72 23.72 1.47 -8.68
C LYS A 72 23.03 0.36 -7.90
N GLU A 73 22.69 0.64 -6.64
CA GLU A 73 21.98 -0.28 -5.74
C GLU A 73 20.56 -0.54 -6.24
N ALA A 74 19.87 0.50 -6.71
CA ALA A 74 18.55 0.42 -7.31
C ALA A 74 18.55 -0.50 -8.55
N LYS A 75 19.52 -0.32 -9.46
CA LYS A 75 19.66 -1.17 -10.65
C LYS A 75 19.94 -2.63 -10.28
N LYS A 76 20.84 -2.87 -9.32
CA LYS A 76 21.13 -4.23 -8.83
C LYS A 76 19.86 -4.87 -8.24
N MET A 77 19.11 -4.12 -7.42
CA MET A 77 17.84 -4.58 -6.86
C MET A 77 16.85 -4.97 -7.96
N ALA A 78 16.67 -4.13 -8.99
CA ALA A 78 15.76 -4.41 -10.08
C ALA A 78 16.13 -5.70 -10.83
N GLN A 79 17.40 -5.86 -11.19
CA GLN A 79 17.90 -7.04 -11.92
C GLN A 79 17.75 -8.33 -11.10
N GLU A 80 18.13 -8.31 -9.83
CA GLU A 80 18.04 -9.48 -8.95
C GLU A 80 16.56 -9.86 -8.70
N SER A 81 15.71 -8.89 -8.43
CA SER A 81 14.28 -9.14 -8.19
C SER A 81 13.60 -9.68 -9.44
N LYS A 82 13.91 -9.12 -10.63
CA LYS A 82 13.38 -9.59 -11.89
C LYS A 82 13.80 -11.03 -12.19
N MET A 83 15.07 -11.34 -12.05
CA MET A 83 15.58 -12.70 -12.27
C MET A 83 14.82 -13.72 -11.42
N ARG A 84 14.68 -13.45 -10.11
CA ARG A 84 13.98 -14.36 -9.18
C ARG A 84 12.50 -14.51 -9.45
N SER A 85 11.82 -13.46 -9.88
CA SER A 85 10.40 -13.54 -10.26
C SER A 85 10.20 -14.30 -11.57
N ASP A 86 11.06 -14.07 -12.57
CA ASP A 86 11.00 -14.74 -13.86
C ASP A 86 11.24 -16.26 -13.69
N ASP A 87 12.21 -16.66 -12.88
CA ASP A 87 12.52 -18.08 -12.56
C ASP A 87 11.32 -18.84 -11.97
N LEU A 88 10.43 -18.12 -11.27
CA LEU A 88 9.23 -18.67 -10.63
C LEU A 88 7.94 -18.43 -11.42
N GLY A 89 8.02 -17.71 -12.55
CA GLY A 89 6.87 -17.38 -13.39
C GLY A 89 5.90 -16.39 -12.75
N LEU A 90 6.38 -15.57 -11.80
CA LEU A 90 5.58 -14.55 -11.11
C LEU A 90 5.57 -13.24 -11.89
N LYS A 91 4.47 -12.46 -11.73
CA LYS A 91 4.34 -11.14 -12.34
C LYS A 91 4.79 -10.05 -11.37
N ASN A 92 5.76 -9.23 -11.78
CA ASN A 92 6.06 -7.98 -11.09
C ASN A 92 4.99 -6.95 -11.44
N LEU A 93 4.33 -6.38 -10.45
CA LEU A 93 3.19 -5.49 -10.67
C LEU A 93 3.55 -4.03 -10.40
N LEU A 94 4.08 -3.74 -9.24
CA LEU A 94 4.40 -2.37 -8.85
C LEU A 94 5.52 -2.32 -7.80
N ILE A 95 6.07 -1.11 -7.62
CA ILE A 95 6.96 -0.78 -6.51
C ILE A 95 6.28 0.29 -5.66
N MET A 96 6.06 -0.01 -4.37
CA MET A 96 5.61 0.96 -3.37
C MET A 96 6.79 1.83 -2.94
N VAL A 97 6.72 3.12 -3.24
CA VAL A 97 7.81 4.07 -2.99
C VAL A 97 7.51 4.89 -1.74
N ASP A 98 8.19 4.52 -0.64
CA ASP A 98 8.11 5.21 0.63
C ASP A 98 9.47 5.80 1.03
N GLY A 99 9.43 6.91 1.79
CA GLY A 99 10.62 7.54 2.35
C GLY A 99 11.53 8.24 1.34
N GLU A 100 11.00 8.62 0.16
CA GLU A 100 11.73 9.40 -0.87
C GLU A 100 11.36 10.90 -0.86
N GLY A 101 10.67 11.34 0.18
CA GLY A 101 10.19 12.71 0.36
C GLY A 101 8.72 12.89 -0.05
N ASN A 102 8.15 14.01 0.37
CA ASN A 102 6.73 14.31 0.20
C ASN A 102 6.47 15.05 -1.11
N LEU A 103 5.72 14.44 -2.01
CA LEU A 103 5.42 14.96 -3.35
C LEU A 103 4.46 16.16 -3.33
N ALA A 104 3.68 16.33 -2.27
CA ALA A 104 2.79 17.48 -2.10
C ALA A 104 3.39 18.60 -1.23
N ASN A 105 4.68 18.55 -0.92
CA ASN A 105 5.33 19.53 -0.05
C ASN A 105 5.29 20.93 -0.65
N LYS A 106 4.96 21.94 0.17
CA LYS A 106 4.90 23.34 -0.24
C LYS A 106 6.28 23.98 -0.48
N ASP A 107 7.33 23.47 0.15
CA ASP A 107 8.70 23.90 -0.13
C ASP A 107 9.14 23.34 -1.49
N LYS A 108 9.39 24.25 -2.44
CA LYS A 108 9.69 23.89 -3.83
C LYS A 108 11.02 23.14 -3.99
N ASN A 109 12.01 23.42 -3.16
CA ASN A 109 13.30 22.71 -3.22
C ASN A 109 13.13 21.29 -2.69
N PHE A 110 12.43 21.13 -1.56
CA PHE A 110 12.14 19.83 -1.00
C PHE A 110 11.27 18.99 -1.96
N ASN A 111 10.23 19.60 -2.54
CA ASN A 111 9.38 18.94 -3.52
C ASN A 111 10.16 18.49 -4.76
N SER A 112 11.03 19.34 -5.32
CA SER A 112 11.87 19.00 -6.48
C SER A 112 12.84 17.85 -6.19
N ASN A 113 13.42 17.81 -4.99
CA ASN A 113 14.25 16.68 -4.54
C ASN A 113 13.42 15.40 -4.41
N SER A 114 12.21 15.49 -3.84
CA SER A 114 11.29 14.35 -3.75
C SER A 114 10.96 13.78 -5.13
N VAL A 115 10.59 14.63 -6.10
CA VAL A 115 10.36 14.20 -7.49
C VAL A 115 11.60 13.52 -8.08
N SER A 116 12.80 14.10 -7.88
CA SER A 116 14.06 13.51 -8.37
C SER A 116 14.32 12.12 -7.75
N ASN A 117 14.07 11.96 -6.46
CA ASN A 117 14.27 10.71 -5.75
C ASN A 117 13.35 9.59 -6.23
N HIS A 118 12.12 9.91 -6.66
CA HIS A 118 11.18 8.93 -7.18
C HIS A 118 11.56 8.39 -8.57
N LYS A 119 12.30 9.15 -9.39
CA LYS A 119 12.65 8.73 -10.77
C LYS A 119 13.44 7.44 -10.82
N LYS A 120 14.37 7.21 -9.89
CA LYS A 120 15.13 5.94 -9.84
C LYS A 120 14.23 4.71 -9.68
N TRP A 121 13.08 4.87 -9.01
CA TRP A 121 12.12 3.78 -8.82
C TRP A 121 11.26 3.55 -10.07
N ILE A 122 11.03 4.59 -10.88
CA ILE A 122 10.42 4.45 -12.21
C ILE A 122 11.35 3.63 -13.11
N ASP A 123 12.66 3.92 -13.10
CA ASP A 123 13.65 3.15 -13.85
C ASP A 123 13.68 1.68 -13.39
N CYS A 124 13.65 1.44 -12.07
CA CYS A 124 13.57 0.09 -11.52
C CYS A 124 12.28 -0.63 -11.94
N ALA A 125 11.13 0.04 -11.89
CA ALA A 125 9.84 -0.53 -12.27
C ALA A 125 9.86 -0.96 -13.74
N SER A 126 10.39 -0.13 -14.63
CA SER A 126 10.55 -0.46 -16.05
C SER A 126 11.49 -1.67 -16.25
N GLU A 127 12.66 -1.67 -15.63
CA GLU A 127 13.63 -2.81 -15.70
C GLU A 127 13.00 -4.13 -15.22
N MET A 128 12.19 -4.07 -14.14
CA MET A 128 11.52 -5.22 -13.56
C MET A 128 10.30 -5.68 -14.34
N GLY A 129 9.78 -4.87 -15.27
CA GLY A 129 8.51 -5.11 -15.96
C GLY A 129 7.29 -4.85 -15.07
N CYS A 130 7.42 -4.03 -14.04
CA CYS A 130 6.30 -3.51 -13.27
C CYS A 130 5.51 -2.50 -14.09
N HIS A 131 4.19 -2.55 -14.01
CA HIS A 131 3.35 -1.58 -14.72
C HIS A 131 3.22 -0.24 -13.99
N SER A 132 3.65 -0.14 -12.73
CA SER A 132 3.46 1.08 -11.94
C SER A 132 4.53 1.26 -10.86
N ILE A 133 4.71 2.51 -10.45
CA ILE A 133 5.15 2.84 -9.09
C ILE A 133 3.96 3.39 -8.29
N ARG A 134 3.84 3.07 -7.01
CA ARG A 134 2.88 3.67 -6.09
C ARG A 134 3.57 4.76 -5.27
N VAL A 135 2.95 5.91 -5.20
CA VAL A 135 3.43 7.09 -4.46
C VAL A 135 2.41 7.57 -3.45
N ASN A 136 2.88 8.26 -2.40
CA ASN A 136 2.06 8.94 -1.41
C ASN A 136 2.09 10.46 -1.64
N LEU A 137 0.96 11.13 -1.38
CA LEU A 137 0.82 12.58 -1.49
C LEU A 137 0.69 13.19 -0.09
N ASP A 138 1.79 13.24 0.66
CA ASP A 138 1.80 13.83 2.00
C ASP A 138 2.29 15.29 1.98
N SER A 139 1.71 16.13 2.84
CA SER A 139 2.10 17.51 3.05
C SER A 139 1.50 18.10 4.33
N ASP A 140 2.20 19.07 4.90
CA ASP A 140 1.71 19.93 6.00
C ASP A 140 1.15 21.28 5.51
N GLY A 141 0.95 21.44 4.20
CA GLY A 141 0.38 22.65 3.58
C GLY A 141 -1.15 22.76 3.75
N THR A 142 -1.72 23.81 3.17
CA THR A 142 -3.17 23.93 2.99
C THR A 142 -3.67 22.93 1.94
N LEU A 143 -4.99 22.75 1.81
CA LEU A 143 -5.57 21.90 0.77
C LEU A 143 -5.20 22.39 -0.63
N ASP A 144 -5.13 23.71 -0.83
CA ASP A 144 -4.71 24.30 -2.11
C ASP A 144 -3.24 24.03 -2.39
N ASP A 145 -2.35 24.18 -1.38
CA ASP A 145 -0.93 23.82 -1.52
C ASP A 145 -0.78 22.34 -1.86
N TRP A 146 -1.48 21.48 -1.13
CA TRP A 146 -1.46 20.04 -1.36
C TRP A 146 -1.92 19.68 -2.77
N THR A 147 -3.07 20.24 -3.21
CA THR A 147 -3.64 20.00 -4.54
C THR A 147 -2.66 20.43 -5.64
N ASN A 148 -2.18 21.68 -5.60
CA ASN A 148 -1.33 22.24 -6.65
C ASN A 148 0.03 21.54 -6.71
N ASN A 149 0.67 21.28 -5.58
CA ASN A 149 1.95 20.59 -5.56
C ASN A 149 1.85 19.11 -5.96
N SER A 150 0.75 18.44 -5.60
CA SER A 150 0.47 17.08 -6.06
C SER A 150 0.36 17.00 -7.58
N ILE A 151 -0.43 17.90 -8.20
CA ILE A 151 -0.60 17.97 -9.65
C ILE A 151 0.77 18.22 -10.34
N GLU A 152 1.54 19.22 -9.85
CA GLU A 152 2.85 19.53 -10.42
C GLU A 152 3.82 18.34 -10.34
N SER A 153 3.87 17.66 -9.19
CA SER A 153 4.75 16.51 -8.98
C SER A 153 4.34 15.30 -9.82
N LEU A 154 3.04 14.99 -9.87
CA LEU A 154 2.54 13.90 -10.69
C LEU A 154 2.77 14.14 -12.18
N ASN A 155 2.55 15.36 -12.68
CA ASN A 155 2.87 15.70 -14.07
C ASN A 155 4.34 15.43 -14.40
N LYS A 156 5.27 15.88 -13.56
CA LYS A 156 6.73 15.65 -13.76
C LYS A 156 7.11 14.16 -13.71
N LEU A 157 6.47 13.38 -12.86
CA LEU A 157 6.74 11.95 -12.74
C LEU A 157 6.09 11.18 -13.89
N CYS A 158 4.85 11.49 -14.26
CA CYS A 158 4.14 10.86 -15.37
C CYS A 158 4.83 11.15 -16.72
N GLU A 159 5.27 12.40 -16.95
CA GLU A 159 6.08 12.76 -18.13
C GLU A 159 7.34 11.89 -18.23
N TYR A 160 8.06 11.73 -17.10
CA TYR A 160 9.26 10.90 -17.06
C TYR A 160 8.96 9.41 -17.26
N ALA A 161 7.87 8.92 -16.68
CA ALA A 161 7.50 7.51 -16.68
C ALA A 161 6.85 7.03 -17.99
N LYS A 162 6.20 7.94 -18.75
CA LYS A 162 5.45 7.59 -19.97
C LYS A 162 6.28 6.87 -21.03
N PRO A 163 7.48 7.32 -21.42
CA PRO A 163 8.31 6.60 -22.39
C PRO A 163 8.85 5.25 -21.87
N LEU A 164 8.76 4.99 -20.56
CA LEU A 164 9.19 3.76 -19.90
C LEU A 164 8.04 2.78 -19.69
N ASP A 165 6.83 3.08 -20.16
CA ASP A 165 5.60 2.29 -19.99
C ASP A 165 5.26 2.00 -18.51
N VAL A 166 5.50 2.99 -17.63
CA VAL A 166 5.23 2.92 -16.20
C VAL A 166 4.16 3.93 -15.81
N ASN A 167 3.18 3.50 -15.03
CA ASN A 167 2.21 4.41 -14.43
C ASN A 167 2.74 4.94 -13.08
N VAL A 168 2.32 6.15 -12.74
CA VAL A 168 2.50 6.74 -11.41
C VAL A 168 1.16 6.75 -10.71
N ILE A 169 0.95 5.86 -9.76
CA ILE A 169 -0.34 5.68 -9.11
C ILE A 169 -0.32 6.15 -7.65
N VAL A 170 -1.43 6.73 -7.21
CA VAL A 170 -1.59 7.30 -5.88
C VAL A 170 -2.34 6.33 -4.98
N GLU A 171 -1.82 6.07 -3.80
CA GLU A 171 -2.55 5.38 -2.74
C GLU A 171 -3.35 6.39 -1.90
N ASN A 172 -4.61 6.04 -1.53
CA ASN A 172 -5.23 6.73 -0.40
C ASN A 172 -4.48 6.34 0.88
N HIS A 173 -3.92 7.33 1.56
CA HIS A 173 -3.02 7.08 2.67
C HIS A 173 -3.35 7.97 3.87
N THR A 174 -3.49 7.35 5.04
CA THR A 174 -3.78 8.06 6.29
C THR A 174 -2.50 8.25 7.08
N THR A 175 -1.98 9.47 7.06
CA THR A 175 -0.85 9.89 7.90
C THR A 175 -1.23 11.07 8.77
N TYR A 176 -0.47 11.28 9.86
CA TYR A 176 -0.54 12.51 10.61
C TYR A 176 0.32 13.57 9.95
N THR A 177 -0.27 14.76 9.81
CA THR A 177 0.43 15.98 9.43
C THR A 177 0.29 17.00 10.57
N ALA A 178 1.03 18.10 10.52
CA ALA A 178 0.89 19.18 11.49
C ALA A 178 -0.53 19.80 11.48
N ASN A 179 -1.25 19.67 10.37
CA ASN A 179 -2.61 20.18 10.19
C ASN A 179 -3.71 19.12 10.42
N GLY A 180 -3.36 17.94 10.89
CA GLY A 180 -4.30 16.85 11.13
C GLY A 180 -4.04 15.61 10.28
N ILE A 181 -5.12 14.98 9.78
CA ILE A 181 -5.04 13.81 8.90
C ILE A 181 -4.74 14.25 7.47
N SER A 182 -3.92 13.46 6.76
CA SER A 182 -3.56 13.70 5.35
C SER A 182 -4.79 13.87 4.45
N TYR A 183 -4.72 14.83 3.53
CA TYR A 183 -5.75 15.02 2.50
C TYR A 183 -5.87 13.80 1.57
N ALA A 184 -4.82 12.99 1.45
CA ALA A 184 -4.82 11.73 0.71
C ALA A 184 -5.71 10.62 1.35
N ALA A 185 -6.27 10.86 2.55
CA ALA A 185 -7.30 9.98 3.14
C ALA A 185 -8.73 10.29 2.62
N ASN A 186 -8.87 11.18 1.63
CA ASN A 186 -10.16 11.55 1.03
C ASN A 186 -10.15 11.32 -0.48
N ALA A 187 -11.07 10.46 -0.95
CA ALA A 187 -11.16 10.07 -2.36
C ALA A 187 -11.46 11.27 -3.27
N ASP A 188 -12.33 12.19 -2.87
CA ASP A 188 -12.73 13.34 -3.71
C ASP A 188 -11.54 14.28 -3.92
N TYR A 189 -10.65 14.42 -2.93
CA TYR A 189 -9.44 15.21 -3.08
C TYR A 189 -8.43 14.55 -4.02
N ILE A 190 -8.24 13.23 -3.92
CA ILE A 190 -7.39 12.46 -4.84
C ILE A 190 -7.91 12.59 -6.27
N ILE A 191 -9.22 12.38 -6.49
CA ILE A 191 -9.85 12.47 -7.81
C ILE A 191 -9.67 13.88 -8.39
N ASN A 192 -9.89 14.94 -7.58
CA ASN A 192 -9.69 16.31 -8.01
C ASN A 192 -8.23 16.60 -8.46
N VAL A 193 -7.25 15.91 -7.88
CA VAL A 193 -5.84 15.98 -8.32
C VAL A 193 -5.68 15.22 -9.64
N LEU A 194 -6.14 13.97 -9.71
CA LEU A 194 -5.96 13.10 -10.89
C LEU A 194 -6.62 13.67 -12.14
N ASP A 195 -7.83 14.25 -12.01
CA ASP A 195 -8.56 14.87 -13.12
C ASP A 195 -7.84 16.10 -13.73
N LYS A 196 -6.84 16.65 -13.01
CA LYS A 196 -6.05 17.79 -13.46
C LYS A 196 -4.62 17.41 -13.89
N VAL A 197 -4.23 16.14 -13.73
CA VAL A 197 -2.98 15.63 -14.27
C VAL A 197 -3.10 15.50 -15.78
N GLU A 198 -2.11 16.00 -16.54
CA GLU A 198 -2.13 16.08 -18.01
C GLU A 198 -1.82 14.75 -18.72
N PHE A 199 -1.45 13.72 -17.96
CA PHE A 199 -0.97 12.44 -18.46
C PHE A 199 -1.93 11.29 -18.10
N ASP A 200 -2.10 10.36 -19.04
CA ASP A 200 -2.97 9.18 -18.92
C ASP A 200 -2.32 7.98 -18.19
N ASN A 201 -1.00 8.04 -17.96
CA ASN A 201 -0.26 7.06 -17.17
C ASN A 201 -0.28 7.38 -15.66
N THR A 202 -1.39 7.91 -15.18
CA THR A 202 -1.69 8.07 -13.75
C THR A 202 -2.86 7.19 -13.32
N GLY A 203 -3.11 7.09 -12.02
CA GLY A 203 -4.22 6.32 -11.48
C GLY A 203 -4.14 6.16 -9.97
N THR A 204 -4.83 5.16 -9.44
CA THR A 204 -4.85 4.89 -8.00
C THR A 204 -4.45 3.44 -7.67
N LEU A 205 -3.98 3.25 -6.43
CA LEU A 205 -3.95 1.99 -5.69
C LEU A 205 -4.91 2.13 -4.50
N PRO A 206 -6.22 1.88 -4.66
CA PRO A 206 -7.16 1.99 -3.56
C PRO A 206 -6.81 1.00 -2.45
N ASP A 207 -6.50 1.52 -1.26
CA ASP A 207 -6.21 0.75 -0.05
C ASP A 207 -7.45 0.65 0.84
N PHE A 208 -7.83 -0.56 1.23
CA PHE A 208 -9.05 -0.82 1.96
C PHE A 208 -9.03 -0.30 3.39
N GLY A 209 -7.86 -0.21 4.01
CA GLY A 209 -7.71 0.12 5.43
C GLY A 209 -7.14 1.52 5.73
N ASN A 210 -6.72 2.28 4.72
CA ASN A 210 -6.13 3.61 4.91
C ASN A 210 -7.18 4.73 4.93
N TRP A 211 -8.23 4.57 5.73
CA TRP A 211 -9.31 5.53 5.91
C TRP A 211 -9.33 6.10 7.32
N CYS A 212 -9.91 7.29 7.47
CA CYS A 212 -9.95 8.00 8.75
C CYS A 212 -10.58 7.18 9.87
N GLU A 213 -11.68 6.48 9.60
CA GLU A 213 -12.37 5.67 10.60
C GLU A 213 -11.57 4.43 11.01
N SER A 214 -10.97 3.70 10.07
CA SER A 214 -10.09 2.57 10.38
C SER A 214 -8.87 3.04 11.19
N PHE A 215 -8.32 4.20 10.83
CA PHE A 215 -7.18 4.77 11.53
C PHE A 215 -7.55 5.20 12.95
N LYS A 216 -8.73 5.79 13.15
CA LYS A 216 -9.30 6.14 14.44
C LYS A 216 -9.52 4.89 15.30
N SER A 217 -10.08 3.83 14.72
CA SER A 217 -10.31 2.56 15.41
C SER A 217 -8.99 1.95 15.91
N ARG A 218 -7.98 1.83 15.04
CA ARG A 218 -6.63 1.34 15.41
C ARG A 218 -6.01 2.17 16.52
N ARG A 219 -6.13 3.51 16.47
CA ARG A 219 -5.63 4.43 17.50
C ARG A 219 -6.40 4.34 18.81
N GLY A 220 -7.67 3.95 18.75
CA GLY A 220 -8.44 3.64 19.95
C GLY A 220 -7.94 2.39 20.68
N ARG A 221 -7.35 1.44 19.93
CA ARG A 221 -6.74 0.22 20.46
C ARG A 221 -5.29 0.40 20.90
N ARG A 222 -4.52 1.28 20.21
CA ARG A 222 -3.10 1.52 20.49
C ARG A 222 -2.70 2.99 20.35
N SER A 223 -1.73 3.43 21.15
CA SER A 223 -1.17 4.78 21.01
C SER A 223 -0.33 4.92 19.74
N ARG A 224 -0.12 6.16 19.30
CA ARG A 224 0.75 6.45 18.15
C ARG A 224 2.17 5.92 18.37
N GLU A 225 2.70 6.15 19.57
CA GLU A 225 4.04 5.74 19.97
C GLU A 225 4.18 4.21 19.95
N GLU A 226 3.14 3.47 20.37
CA GLU A 226 3.12 2.01 20.27
C GLU A 226 3.15 1.55 18.82
N ILE A 227 2.38 2.17 17.94
CA ILE A 227 2.36 1.82 16.51
C ILE A 227 3.70 2.16 15.86
N GLU A 228 4.24 3.36 16.08
CA GLU A 228 5.54 3.78 15.54
C GLU A 228 6.67 2.90 16.08
N SER A 229 6.64 2.54 17.36
CA SER A 229 7.59 1.61 17.98
C SER A 229 7.53 0.22 17.33
N LEU A 230 6.35 -0.32 17.09
CA LEU A 230 6.16 -1.61 16.41
C LEU A 230 6.66 -1.58 14.97
N ILE A 231 6.41 -0.48 14.25
CA ILE A 231 6.89 -0.30 12.87
C ILE A 231 8.42 -0.13 12.83
N ASN A 232 9.00 0.54 13.81
CA ASN A 232 10.45 0.81 13.87
C ASN A 232 11.24 -0.27 14.62
N GLY A 233 10.59 -1.29 15.16
CA GLY A 233 11.24 -2.35 15.93
C GLY A 233 11.77 -1.92 17.30
N GLU A 234 11.25 -0.81 17.87
CA GLU A 234 11.61 -0.32 19.19
C GLU A 234 10.69 -0.92 20.27
N SER A 235 11.20 -1.17 21.45
CA SER A 235 10.37 -1.70 22.55
C SER A 235 9.44 -0.64 23.14
N ALA A 236 8.23 -1.04 23.52
CA ALA A 236 7.07 -0.21 23.88
C ALA A 236 7.17 0.65 25.16
N ASP A 237 8.37 0.98 25.67
CA ASP A 237 8.56 1.59 26.99
C ASP A 237 8.40 3.13 27.07
N LYS A 238 7.93 3.79 26.01
CA LYS A 238 7.72 5.25 26.02
C LYS A 238 6.28 5.64 25.72
N GLN A 239 5.40 5.50 26.68
CA GLN A 239 4.03 6.01 26.61
C GLN A 239 3.98 7.54 26.78
N LYS A 240 3.57 8.28 25.75
CA LYS A 240 2.99 9.62 25.87
C LYS A 240 1.61 9.63 25.19
N LYS A 241 0.57 10.00 25.97
CA LYS A 241 -0.80 10.16 25.49
C LYS A 241 -0.87 11.25 24.41
N THR A 242 -1.25 10.90 23.19
CA THR A 242 -1.52 11.85 22.12
C THR A 242 -2.96 12.36 22.20
N ASN A 243 -3.13 13.66 21.93
CA ASN A 243 -4.40 14.37 22.00
C ASN A 243 -5.44 13.78 21.03
N SER A 244 -6.61 13.40 21.55
CA SER A 244 -7.76 12.89 20.79
C SER A 244 -8.40 13.91 19.83
N SER A 245 -7.94 15.17 19.82
CA SER A 245 -8.54 16.26 19.03
C SER A 245 -8.42 16.06 17.49
N TYR A 246 -7.43 15.31 17.02
CA TYR A 246 -7.26 15.04 15.58
C TYR A 246 -8.35 14.15 15.00
N PHE A 247 -9.01 13.32 15.80
CA PHE A 247 -10.02 12.37 15.34
C PHE A 247 -11.45 12.91 15.29
N ASN A 248 -11.67 14.10 15.84
CA ASN A 248 -13.02 14.71 15.85
C ASN A 248 -13.47 15.20 14.46
N SER A 249 -12.67 15.00 13.42
CA SER A 249 -12.92 15.53 12.08
C SER A 249 -13.06 14.46 10.99
N CYS A 250 -13.21 13.17 11.34
CA CYS A 250 -13.40 12.11 10.34
C CYS A 250 -14.67 12.29 9.50
N GLU A 251 -15.68 13.02 10.02
CA GLU A 251 -16.90 13.38 9.28
C GLU A 251 -16.65 14.13 7.95
N LYS A 252 -15.44 14.68 7.78
CA LYS A 252 -15.01 15.33 6.53
C LYS A 252 -14.45 14.38 5.50
N TYR A 253 -14.28 13.11 5.84
CA TYR A 253 -13.69 12.09 4.98
C TYR A 253 -14.75 11.09 4.54
N ASN A 254 -14.52 10.47 3.39
CA ASN A 254 -15.42 9.45 2.89
C ASN A 254 -15.49 8.25 3.86
N ASP A 255 -16.65 7.61 3.94
CA ASP A 255 -16.74 6.22 4.37
C ASP A 255 -15.84 5.35 3.51
N MET A 256 -15.17 4.33 4.10
CA MET A 256 -14.18 3.53 3.36
C MET A 256 -14.77 2.86 2.12
N TYR A 257 -16.00 2.37 2.17
CA TYR A 257 -16.64 1.67 1.05
C TYR A 257 -17.02 2.64 -0.06
N GLU A 258 -17.51 3.82 0.30
CA GLU A 258 -17.79 4.91 -0.64
C GLU A 258 -16.49 5.39 -1.29
N GLY A 259 -15.45 5.63 -0.49
CA GLY A 259 -14.15 6.08 -0.98
C GLY A 259 -13.53 5.08 -1.95
N ILE A 260 -13.54 3.79 -1.64
CA ILE A 260 -13.09 2.73 -2.56
C ILE A 260 -13.92 2.75 -3.85
N SER A 261 -15.24 2.82 -3.74
CA SER A 261 -16.12 2.87 -4.93
C SER A 261 -15.77 4.04 -5.86
N LYS A 262 -15.43 5.21 -5.31
CA LYS A 262 -15.02 6.39 -6.08
C LYS A 262 -13.65 6.24 -6.74
N LEU A 263 -12.69 5.59 -6.08
CA LEU A 263 -11.32 5.42 -6.58
C LEU A 263 -11.19 4.26 -7.60
N LEU A 264 -12.07 3.26 -7.56
CA LEU A 264 -12.02 2.09 -8.43
C LEU A 264 -11.96 2.39 -9.95
N PRO A 265 -12.66 3.42 -10.51
CA PRO A 265 -12.53 3.77 -11.93
C PRO A 265 -11.11 4.19 -12.35
N TYR A 266 -10.28 4.64 -11.42
CA TYR A 266 -8.89 5.06 -11.64
C TYR A 266 -7.88 3.97 -11.26
N ALA A 267 -8.34 2.83 -10.72
CA ALA A 267 -7.48 1.81 -10.12
C ALA A 267 -6.63 1.07 -11.16
N LYS A 268 -5.33 0.96 -10.88
CA LYS A 268 -4.38 0.11 -11.60
C LYS A 268 -3.95 -1.12 -10.77
N GLY A 269 -4.31 -1.16 -9.51
CA GLY A 269 -4.16 -2.25 -8.54
C GLY A 269 -5.08 -1.99 -7.36
N LEU A 270 -5.20 -2.94 -6.44
CA LEU A 270 -5.95 -2.79 -5.18
C LEU A 270 -5.08 -3.29 -4.03
N SER A 271 -5.08 -2.56 -2.92
CA SER A 271 -4.45 -2.99 -1.67
C SER A 271 -5.52 -3.49 -0.68
N ALA A 272 -5.59 -4.81 -0.52
CA ALA A 272 -6.41 -5.44 0.50
C ALA A 272 -5.66 -5.45 1.83
N LYS A 273 -5.67 -4.29 2.49
CA LYS A 273 -5.01 -4.12 3.79
C LYS A 273 -5.74 -4.89 4.88
N ILE A 274 -5.00 -5.70 5.62
CA ILE A 274 -5.49 -6.39 6.81
C ILE A 274 -5.00 -5.61 8.04
N THR A 275 -5.94 -5.10 8.83
CA THR A 275 -5.61 -4.27 10.00
C THR A 275 -5.32 -5.10 11.24
N GLY A 276 -5.98 -6.23 11.38
CA GLY A 276 -5.85 -7.22 12.45
C GLY A 276 -6.91 -8.29 12.32
N PHE A 277 -6.81 -9.36 13.10
CA PHE A 277 -7.75 -10.46 13.08
C PHE A 277 -8.46 -10.59 14.43
N ASP A 278 -9.78 -10.82 14.38
CA ASP A 278 -10.56 -11.27 15.51
C ASP A 278 -10.44 -12.80 15.72
N GLU A 279 -11.17 -13.32 16.71
CA GLU A 279 -11.19 -14.76 17.05
C GLU A 279 -11.75 -15.66 15.93
N ASN A 280 -12.53 -15.11 15.00
CA ASN A 280 -13.10 -15.81 13.86
C ASN A 280 -12.23 -15.72 12.60
N GLY A 281 -11.13 -14.93 12.66
CA GLY A 281 -10.25 -14.62 11.55
C GLY A 281 -10.84 -13.59 10.59
N ASP A 282 -11.79 -12.78 11.04
CA ASP A 282 -12.32 -11.62 10.31
C ASP A 282 -11.47 -10.39 10.64
N ASP A 283 -11.44 -9.40 9.74
CA ASP A 283 -10.69 -8.18 9.98
C ASP A 283 -11.35 -7.31 11.04
N LEU A 284 -10.56 -6.66 11.89
CA LEU A 284 -11.03 -5.87 13.02
C LEU A 284 -11.78 -4.58 12.62
N ASP A 285 -11.50 -4.05 11.43
CA ASP A 285 -12.01 -2.74 10.98
C ASP A 285 -12.81 -2.82 9.68
N ILE A 286 -12.59 -3.86 8.86
CA ILE A 286 -13.10 -3.94 7.49
C ILE A 286 -14.04 -5.15 7.35
N ASP A 287 -15.29 -4.90 7.00
CA ASP A 287 -16.17 -5.96 6.49
C ASP A 287 -15.75 -6.32 5.06
N TYR A 288 -14.95 -7.38 4.95
CA TYR A 288 -14.41 -7.84 3.67
C TYR A 288 -15.48 -8.35 2.70
N SER A 289 -16.61 -8.87 3.19
CA SER A 289 -17.72 -9.27 2.30
C SER A 289 -18.34 -8.05 1.63
N LYS A 290 -18.57 -6.98 2.39
CA LYS A 290 -19.05 -5.69 1.87
C LYS A 290 -18.04 -5.06 0.94
N MET A 291 -16.74 -5.07 1.30
CA MET A 291 -15.68 -4.47 0.50
C MET A 291 -15.51 -5.17 -0.85
N LEU A 292 -15.47 -6.49 -0.86
CA LEU A 292 -15.36 -7.27 -2.09
C LEU A 292 -16.61 -7.16 -2.96
N ASP A 293 -17.80 -6.91 -2.37
CA ASP A 293 -19.02 -6.62 -3.14
C ASP A 293 -18.95 -5.25 -3.84
N VAL A 294 -18.31 -4.25 -3.19
CA VAL A 294 -18.02 -2.96 -3.85
C VAL A 294 -17.08 -3.17 -5.06
N VAL A 295 -16.02 -3.95 -4.89
CA VAL A 295 -15.09 -4.28 -5.99
C VAL A 295 -15.81 -5.04 -7.10
N ARG A 296 -16.62 -6.05 -6.77
CA ARG A 296 -17.40 -6.86 -7.71
C ARG A 296 -18.35 -6.02 -8.56
N LYS A 297 -18.96 -5.00 -7.97
CA LYS A 297 -19.91 -4.09 -8.67
C LYS A 297 -19.19 -3.11 -9.61
N SER A 298 -17.89 -2.99 -9.51
CA SER A 298 -17.08 -2.20 -10.44
C SER A 298 -16.67 -3.03 -11.67
N ASN A 299 -16.05 -2.38 -12.65
CA ASN A 299 -15.45 -3.07 -13.80
C ASN A 299 -13.98 -3.47 -13.54
N TYR A 300 -13.50 -3.44 -12.29
CA TYR A 300 -12.13 -3.81 -11.97
C TYR A 300 -11.91 -5.31 -12.21
N ASN A 301 -10.82 -5.63 -12.89
CA ASN A 301 -10.45 -7.01 -13.26
C ASN A 301 -8.96 -7.30 -13.05
N GLY A 302 -8.26 -6.44 -12.29
CA GLY A 302 -6.84 -6.56 -12.00
C GLY A 302 -6.52 -7.48 -10.81
N TYR A 303 -5.35 -7.27 -10.26
CA TYR A 303 -4.89 -7.98 -9.06
C TYR A 303 -5.44 -7.35 -7.79
N ILE A 304 -5.71 -8.17 -6.78
CA ILE A 304 -5.95 -7.74 -5.40
C ILE A 304 -4.70 -8.09 -4.59
N GLY A 305 -3.96 -7.07 -4.18
CA GLY A 305 -2.74 -7.21 -3.38
C GLY A 305 -3.06 -7.39 -1.90
N ILE A 306 -2.60 -8.46 -1.29
CA ILE A 306 -2.70 -8.64 0.16
C ILE A 306 -1.59 -7.84 0.83
N GLU A 307 -1.98 -6.85 1.61
CA GLU A 307 -1.09 -6.09 2.48
C GLU A 307 -1.49 -6.27 3.94
N GLN A 308 -0.89 -7.25 4.62
CA GLN A 308 -1.20 -7.51 6.01
C GLN A 308 -0.37 -6.63 6.96
N GLN A 309 -1.02 -5.98 7.91
CA GLN A 309 -0.46 -5.14 8.95
C GLN A 309 -0.87 -5.61 10.36
N SER A 310 -1.34 -6.85 10.48
CA SER A 310 -1.91 -7.39 11.71
C SER A 310 -0.92 -7.46 12.88
N PHE A 311 0.39 -7.36 12.63
CA PHE A 311 1.41 -7.34 13.69
C PHE A 311 1.21 -6.20 14.70
N ILE A 312 0.47 -5.15 14.32
CA ILE A 312 0.12 -4.04 15.22
C ILE A 312 -0.91 -4.50 16.25
N ASP A 313 -1.99 -5.14 15.84
CA ASP A 313 -3.10 -5.53 16.71
C ASP A 313 -3.03 -7.00 17.19
N ASN A 314 -2.30 -7.85 16.48
CA ASN A 314 -2.00 -9.23 16.87
C ASN A 314 -0.49 -9.43 17.06
N PRO A 315 0.14 -8.78 18.07
CA PRO A 315 1.58 -8.91 18.30
C PRO A 315 1.93 -10.36 18.61
N GLY A 316 2.97 -10.87 17.95
CA GLY A 316 3.39 -12.28 18.10
C GLY A 316 2.77 -13.25 17.10
N LEU A 317 1.80 -12.81 16.28
CA LEU A 317 1.34 -13.60 15.14
C LEU A 317 2.46 -13.67 14.09
N ASP A 318 2.83 -14.90 13.70
CA ASP A 318 3.83 -15.12 12.65
C ASP A 318 3.38 -14.46 11.34
N PRO A 319 4.22 -13.65 10.67
CA PRO A 319 3.82 -12.93 9.45
C PRO A 319 3.41 -13.85 8.30
N ILE A 320 3.98 -15.04 8.18
CA ILE A 320 3.62 -16.01 7.16
C ILE A 320 2.22 -16.60 7.45
N GLU A 321 1.93 -16.90 8.72
CA GLU A 321 0.59 -17.34 9.13
C GLU A 321 -0.43 -16.22 8.95
N ALA A 322 -0.09 -14.97 9.27
CA ALA A 322 -0.96 -13.82 9.03
C ALA A 322 -1.31 -13.65 7.54
N ILE A 323 -0.35 -13.84 6.62
CA ILE A 323 -0.60 -13.80 5.17
C ILE A 323 -1.55 -14.94 4.75
N LYS A 324 -1.39 -16.14 5.32
CA LYS A 324 -2.31 -17.27 5.05
C LYS A 324 -3.71 -16.99 5.57
N MET A 325 -3.84 -16.38 6.76
CA MET A 325 -5.12 -15.95 7.33
C MET A 325 -5.78 -14.88 6.45
N ALA A 326 -5.04 -13.88 5.99
CA ALA A 326 -5.51 -12.84 5.09
C ALA A 326 -6.07 -13.43 3.78
N LYS A 327 -5.34 -14.36 3.18
CA LYS A 327 -5.80 -15.07 1.98
C LYS A 327 -7.08 -15.87 2.24
N LYS A 328 -7.18 -16.52 3.41
CA LYS A 328 -8.38 -17.23 3.84
C LYS A 328 -9.56 -16.28 4.03
N LEU A 329 -9.34 -15.14 4.65
CA LEU A 329 -10.36 -14.11 4.85
C LEU A 329 -10.96 -13.65 3.51
N ILE A 330 -10.13 -13.33 2.51
CA ILE A 330 -10.61 -12.91 1.19
C ILE A 330 -11.51 -13.97 0.56
N PHE A 331 -11.10 -15.23 0.54
CA PHE A 331 -11.91 -16.29 -0.06
C PHE A 331 -13.20 -16.60 0.73
N LYS A 332 -13.12 -16.61 2.08
CA LYS A 332 -14.30 -16.74 2.96
C LYS A 332 -15.30 -15.62 2.68
N SER A 333 -14.83 -14.39 2.65
CA SER A 333 -15.67 -13.21 2.45
C SER A 333 -16.30 -13.17 1.06
N TRP A 334 -15.55 -13.59 0.03
CA TRP A 334 -16.09 -13.70 -1.32
C TRP A 334 -17.22 -14.75 -1.41
N SER A 335 -17.05 -15.90 -0.74
CA SER A 335 -18.08 -16.93 -0.73
C SER A 335 -19.37 -16.52 0.00
N ASN A 336 -19.29 -15.53 0.89
CA ASN A 336 -20.42 -15.00 1.65
C ASN A 336 -21.20 -13.89 0.91
N ILE A 337 -20.69 -13.39 -0.23
CA ILE A 337 -21.41 -12.40 -1.01
C ILE A 337 -22.68 -13.06 -1.57
N SER A 338 -23.83 -12.53 -1.19
CA SER A 338 -25.12 -12.99 -1.76
C SER A 338 -25.21 -12.61 -3.23
N TRP A 339 -25.27 -13.61 -4.10
CA TRP A 339 -25.54 -13.44 -5.51
C TRP A 339 -27.05 -13.23 -5.68
N ASN A 340 -27.53 -11.99 -5.50
CA ASN A 340 -28.89 -11.67 -5.90
C ASN A 340 -28.91 -11.65 -7.44
N CYS A 341 -29.51 -12.68 -8.01
CA CYS A 341 -29.85 -12.77 -9.44
C CYS A 341 -30.91 -11.72 -9.82
#